data_681488ca51a48866967734ea98eb8aa8
#
_entry.id   681488ca51a48866967734ea98eb8aa8
#
_cell.length_a   1.000
_cell.length_b   1.000
_cell.length_c   1.000
_cell.angle_alpha   90.00
_cell.angle_beta   90.00
_cell.angle_gamma   90.00
#
_symmetry.space_group_name_H-M   'P 1'
#
loop_
_entity.id
_entity.type
_entity.pdbx_description
1 polymer ?
#
loop_
_entity_poly.entity_id
_entity_poly.type
_entity_poly.pdbx_seq_one_letter_code
_entity_poly.pdbx_strand_id
1 'polypeptide(L)'
;MRNLYWILVLIFFCNAQTHAQRYSTDSVISILLDDIEKDQIKERGEFFPGMFYSFRGASAPPHNYQPDNNVFFTAIGSFTLRNLKPFVGIQHEKAIDSILHRSSRAFPSFQQKDGLPLYNFWPRGGKIMPHSFIAQHMTQKFNISEDADDTVMILMSLQNNDSANLYVKKRLMELSNGGSARKNIKSTFKRLRNYNAYTTYLGYKMQTDFDFAVQCNIMYFMYEKKMVNSKEDTATIDLLTEMVKERLYMKRPKFISPYYGYPSLLLYHLTRLMSAHHPAALELHKTTIINDLHALYAKAKYPLEKTILQTSLMRLGESPELPTEREIQEIRYIDQHKFSFFQARPAYWCRPLMKSIFLHVEWVNYHFFSPTHDKILLLENLTMRKNINRSVSYH
;
A
#
# COMPACT_ATOMS: atom_id res chain seq x y z
N MET A 1 40.88 17.98 -47.97
CA MET A 1 40.67 16.76 -47.18
C MET A 1 40.18 17.00 -45.75
N ARG A 2 40.34 18.18 -45.15
CA ARG A 2 39.90 18.49 -43.75
C ARG A 2 38.38 18.68 -43.58
N ASN A 3 37.68 19.07 -44.65
CA ASN A 3 36.22 19.31 -44.58
C ASN A 3 35.38 18.06 -44.79
N LEU A 4 35.92 16.96 -45.31
CA LEU A 4 35.24 15.71 -45.48
C LEU A 4 35.10 14.91 -44.17
N TYR A 5 36.04 15.12 -43.22
CA TYR A 5 36.00 14.47 -41.90
C TYR A 5 34.86 14.99 -41.00
N TRP A 6 34.54 16.29 -41.11
CA TRP A 6 33.47 16.87 -40.30
C TRP A 6 32.05 16.48 -40.84
N ILE A 7 31.92 16.23 -42.11
CA ILE A 7 30.66 15.74 -42.69
C ILE A 7 30.39 14.27 -42.29
N LEU A 8 31.40 13.43 -42.25
CA LEU A 8 31.31 12.06 -41.77
C LEU A 8 31.01 11.96 -40.28
N VAL A 9 31.56 12.82 -39.45
CA VAL A 9 31.28 12.89 -37.99
C VAL A 9 29.85 13.37 -37.75
N LEU A 10 29.35 14.36 -38.52
CA LEU A 10 27.94 14.83 -38.43
C LEU A 10 26.94 13.78 -38.92
N ILE A 11 27.26 12.99 -39.96
CA ILE A 11 26.40 11.89 -40.43
C ILE A 11 26.37 10.74 -39.38
N PHE A 12 27.48 10.48 -38.69
CA PHE A 12 27.50 9.48 -37.60
C PHE A 12 26.71 9.94 -36.37
N PHE A 13 26.71 11.24 -36.04
CA PHE A 13 25.89 11.78 -34.94
C PHE A 13 24.40 11.91 -35.30
N CYS A 14 24.03 12.11 -36.58
CA CYS A 14 22.64 12.13 -37.00
C CYS A 14 21.98 10.74 -37.11
N ASN A 15 22.75 9.67 -37.26
CA ASN A 15 22.19 8.31 -37.31
C ASN A 15 22.19 7.58 -35.94
N ALA A 16 22.63 8.22 -34.87
CA ALA A 16 22.43 7.77 -33.49
C ALA A 16 21.11 8.31 -32.91
N GLN A 17 20.09 8.52 -33.70
CA GLN A 17 18.72 8.37 -33.21
C GLN A 17 18.55 6.87 -32.93
N THR A 18 18.99 6.46 -31.75
CA THR A 18 18.52 5.22 -31.15
C THR A 18 16.99 5.22 -31.31
N HIS A 19 16.48 4.35 -32.16
CA HIS A 19 15.11 3.92 -32.12
C HIS A 19 14.92 3.32 -30.73
N ALA A 20 14.66 4.17 -29.74
CA ALA A 20 14.14 3.74 -28.46
C ALA A 20 12.85 3.01 -28.84
N GLN A 21 12.90 1.70 -28.80
CA GLN A 21 11.78 0.83 -29.14
C GLN A 21 10.69 1.21 -28.13
N ARG A 22 9.75 2.08 -28.54
CA ARG A 22 8.61 2.45 -27.71
C ARG A 22 7.78 1.18 -27.51
N TYR A 23 7.99 0.53 -26.40
CA TYR A 23 7.14 -0.58 -26.00
C TYR A 23 5.69 -0.09 -25.96
N SER A 24 4.80 -0.83 -26.57
CA SER A 24 3.37 -0.57 -26.37
C SER A 24 3.02 -0.79 -24.89
N THR A 25 2.01 -0.08 -24.39
CA THR A 25 1.54 -0.28 -23.01
C THR A 25 1.22 -1.76 -22.72
N ASP A 26 0.69 -2.47 -23.72
CA ASP A 26 0.39 -3.91 -23.60
C ASP A 26 1.66 -4.75 -23.45
N SER A 27 2.72 -4.43 -24.18
CA SER A 27 4.01 -5.11 -24.03
C SER A 27 4.60 -4.90 -22.63
N VAL A 28 4.51 -3.68 -22.10
CA VAL A 28 5.00 -3.40 -20.73
C VAL A 28 4.17 -4.13 -19.69
N ILE A 29 2.84 -4.18 -19.84
CA ILE A 29 1.95 -4.95 -18.95
C ILE A 29 2.34 -6.43 -18.94
N SER A 30 2.57 -7.03 -20.13
CA SER A 30 3.02 -8.43 -20.24
C SER A 30 4.34 -8.68 -19.52
N ILE A 31 5.32 -7.80 -19.76
CA ILE A 31 6.64 -7.92 -19.14
C ILE A 31 6.56 -7.78 -17.61
N LEU A 32 5.75 -6.84 -17.11
CA LEU A 32 5.56 -6.67 -15.66
C LEU A 32 4.92 -7.89 -15.02
N LEU A 33 3.93 -8.52 -15.65
CA LEU A 33 3.32 -9.74 -15.14
C LEU A 33 4.30 -10.90 -15.10
N ASP A 34 5.12 -11.06 -16.13
CA ASP A 34 6.18 -12.05 -16.18
C ASP A 34 7.24 -11.81 -15.08
N ASP A 35 7.63 -10.55 -14.87
CA ASP A 35 8.56 -10.16 -13.80
C ASP A 35 7.97 -10.49 -12.42
N ILE A 36 6.70 -10.12 -12.16
CA ILE A 36 6.00 -10.38 -10.90
C ILE A 36 5.90 -11.88 -10.63
N GLU A 37 5.60 -12.68 -11.66
CA GLU A 37 5.53 -14.14 -11.51
C GLU A 37 6.90 -14.78 -11.24
N LYS A 38 7.96 -14.28 -11.85
CA LYS A 38 9.35 -14.71 -11.61
C LYS A 38 9.83 -14.33 -10.21
N ASP A 39 9.48 -13.13 -9.74
CA ASP A 39 9.85 -12.64 -8.42
C ASP A 39 9.16 -13.39 -7.28
N GLN A 40 8.06 -14.10 -7.55
CA GLN A 40 7.34 -14.83 -6.52
C GLN A 40 8.16 -16.02 -6.04
N ILE A 41 8.34 -16.15 -4.74
CA ILE A 41 9.16 -17.13 -4.07
C ILE A 41 8.58 -18.53 -4.30
N LYS A 42 9.41 -19.45 -4.80
CA LYS A 42 9.02 -20.84 -5.16
C LYS A 42 9.41 -21.85 -4.10
N GLU A 43 10.54 -21.65 -3.46
CA GLU A 43 11.12 -22.58 -2.49
C GLU A 43 11.16 -21.95 -1.09
N ARG A 44 11.08 -22.81 -0.08
CA ARG A 44 11.14 -22.35 1.31
C ARG A 44 12.58 -21.99 1.68
N GLY A 45 12.76 -20.76 2.14
CA GLY A 45 13.98 -20.22 2.72
C GLY A 45 13.64 -19.33 3.89
N GLU A 46 14.16 -18.12 3.90
CA GLU A 46 13.80 -17.07 4.85
C GLU A 46 12.34 -16.65 4.69
N PHE A 47 11.82 -16.71 3.47
CA PHE A 47 10.43 -16.46 3.12
C PHE A 47 9.68 -17.75 2.83
N PHE A 48 8.35 -17.72 2.92
CA PHE A 48 7.50 -18.84 2.53
C PHE A 48 7.25 -18.86 1.02
N PRO A 49 7.13 -20.04 0.42
CA PRO A 49 6.72 -20.16 -0.99
C PRO A 49 5.38 -19.44 -1.23
N GLY A 50 5.31 -18.69 -2.31
CA GLY A 50 4.15 -17.89 -2.70
C GLY A 50 4.19 -16.45 -2.22
N MET A 51 5.15 -16.06 -1.39
CA MET A 51 5.37 -14.68 -0.99
C MET A 51 6.11 -13.88 -2.05
N PHE A 52 6.05 -12.56 -1.93
CA PHE A 52 6.96 -11.63 -2.57
C PHE A 52 8.09 -11.27 -1.61
N TYR A 53 9.27 -11.00 -2.15
CA TYR A 53 10.39 -10.50 -1.36
C TYR A 53 10.04 -9.15 -0.73
N SER A 54 10.38 -9.00 0.53
CA SER A 54 10.27 -7.73 1.26
C SER A 54 11.51 -7.50 2.11
N PHE A 55 11.85 -6.24 2.25
CA PHE A 55 13.08 -5.79 2.90
C PHE A 55 12.76 -4.66 3.86
N ARG A 56 13.60 -4.50 4.87
CA ARG A 56 13.52 -3.43 5.85
C ARG A 56 14.87 -2.75 6.02
N GLY A 57 14.85 -1.44 6.04
CA GLY A 57 16.01 -0.60 6.34
C GLY A 57 15.72 0.41 7.45
N ALA A 58 16.74 0.79 8.21
CA ALA A 58 16.67 1.90 9.16
C ALA A 58 17.05 3.20 8.45
N SER A 59 16.30 4.28 8.69
CA SER A 59 16.42 5.60 8.05
C SER A 59 16.06 5.65 6.55
N ALA A 60 15.77 6.85 6.06
CA ALA A 60 15.36 7.11 4.69
C ALA A 60 16.39 8.02 3.97
N PRO A 61 16.88 7.66 2.78
CA PRO A 61 16.74 6.35 2.15
C PRO A 61 17.55 5.30 2.90
N PRO A 62 17.04 4.09 3.06
CA PRO A 62 17.74 3.05 3.79
C PRO A 62 19.01 2.62 3.04
N HIS A 63 20.09 2.47 3.76
CA HIS A 63 21.38 2.11 3.17
C HIS A 63 21.72 0.62 3.35
N ASN A 64 21.13 -0.05 4.37
CA ASN A 64 21.34 -1.46 4.65
C ASN A 64 20.00 -2.16 4.74
N TYR A 65 19.60 -2.77 3.63
CA TYR A 65 18.38 -3.58 3.57
C TYR A 65 18.64 -4.95 4.21
N GLN A 66 17.73 -5.35 5.07
CA GLN A 66 17.67 -6.69 5.62
C GLN A 66 16.37 -7.35 5.14
N PRO A 67 16.41 -8.62 4.76
CA PRO A 67 15.19 -9.36 4.48
C PRO A 67 14.22 -9.27 5.65
N ASP A 68 12.95 -9.08 5.37
CA ASP A 68 11.90 -8.98 6.39
C ASP A 68 10.68 -9.79 5.95
N ASN A 69 10.52 -10.96 6.53
CA ASN A 69 9.48 -11.91 6.19
C ASN A 69 8.13 -11.44 6.76
N ASN A 70 7.55 -10.41 6.17
CA ASN A 70 6.21 -9.91 6.48
C ASN A 70 5.20 -10.27 5.39
N VAL A 71 3.94 -10.42 5.78
CA VAL A 71 2.85 -10.79 4.85
C VAL A 71 2.33 -9.61 4.05
N PHE A 72 2.53 -8.39 4.53
CA PHE A 72 1.87 -7.18 4.06
C PHE A 72 1.97 -6.98 2.54
N PHE A 73 3.19 -6.99 1.99
CA PHE A 73 3.38 -6.75 0.55
C PHE A 73 2.78 -7.86 -0.32
N THR A 74 2.77 -9.10 0.18
CA THR A 74 2.10 -10.20 -0.52
C THR A 74 0.58 -10.04 -0.46
N ALA A 75 0.03 -9.62 0.66
CA ALA A 75 -1.40 -9.43 0.85
C ALA A 75 -1.93 -8.27 -0.01
N ILE A 76 -1.33 -7.07 0.10
CA ILE A 76 -1.76 -5.89 -0.68
C ILE A 76 -1.49 -6.06 -2.17
N GLY A 77 -0.38 -6.70 -2.55
CA GLY A 77 -0.08 -7.01 -3.94
C GLY A 77 -1.08 -7.99 -4.54
N SER A 78 -1.43 -9.06 -3.81
CA SER A 78 -2.45 -10.03 -4.23
C SER A 78 -3.84 -9.38 -4.35
N PHE A 79 -4.22 -8.52 -3.40
CA PHE A 79 -5.46 -7.75 -3.48
C PHE A 79 -5.48 -6.84 -4.73
N THR A 80 -4.39 -6.14 -5.01
CA THR A 80 -4.28 -5.27 -6.18
C THR A 80 -4.37 -6.08 -7.48
N LEU A 81 -3.63 -7.19 -7.61
CA LEU A 81 -3.67 -8.08 -8.77
C LEU A 81 -5.07 -8.66 -9.01
N ARG A 82 -5.78 -9.04 -7.95
CA ARG A 82 -7.17 -9.52 -8.05
C ARG A 82 -8.08 -8.46 -8.68
N ASN A 83 -7.96 -7.22 -8.23
CA ASN A 83 -8.76 -6.12 -8.76
C ASN A 83 -8.40 -5.77 -10.21
N LEU A 84 -7.15 -5.99 -10.61
CA LEU A 84 -6.70 -5.75 -11.99
C LEU A 84 -7.09 -6.86 -12.96
N LYS A 85 -7.33 -8.08 -12.46
CA LYS A 85 -7.58 -9.26 -13.30
C LYS A 85 -8.61 -9.03 -14.41
N PRO A 86 -9.79 -8.41 -14.18
CA PRO A 86 -10.78 -8.19 -15.24
C PRO A 86 -10.31 -7.24 -16.36
N PHE A 87 -9.22 -6.50 -16.15
CA PHE A 87 -8.78 -5.42 -17.02
C PHE A 87 -7.49 -5.73 -17.82
N VAL A 88 -6.76 -6.79 -17.48
CA VAL A 88 -5.47 -7.11 -18.16
C VAL A 88 -5.62 -7.91 -19.44
N GLY A 89 -6.80 -8.49 -19.71
CA GLY A 89 -7.05 -9.36 -20.85
C GLY A 89 -6.80 -10.85 -20.52
N ILE A 90 -7.53 -11.70 -21.24
CA ILE A 90 -7.69 -13.14 -20.92
C ILE A 90 -6.36 -13.90 -20.88
N GLN A 91 -5.37 -13.50 -21.70
CA GLN A 91 -4.05 -14.13 -21.71
C GLN A 91 -3.30 -13.96 -20.39
N HIS A 92 -3.56 -12.89 -19.65
CA HIS A 92 -2.87 -12.55 -18.41
C HIS A 92 -3.65 -12.97 -17.14
N GLU A 93 -4.95 -13.28 -17.30
CA GLU A 93 -5.77 -13.71 -16.16
C GLU A 93 -5.23 -14.99 -15.51
N LYS A 94 -4.76 -15.96 -16.33
CA LYS A 94 -4.19 -17.21 -15.84
C LYS A 94 -2.91 -17.00 -15.03
N ALA A 95 -2.06 -16.05 -15.45
CA ALA A 95 -0.86 -15.69 -14.71
C ALA A 95 -1.21 -15.10 -13.35
N ILE A 96 -2.17 -14.17 -13.32
CA ILE A 96 -2.68 -13.60 -12.07
C ILE A 96 -3.28 -14.67 -11.17
N ASP A 97 -4.12 -15.57 -11.69
CA ASP A 97 -4.69 -16.68 -10.92
C ASP A 97 -3.60 -17.58 -10.32
N SER A 98 -2.56 -17.87 -11.09
CA SER A 98 -1.40 -18.66 -10.63
C SER A 98 -0.67 -17.96 -9.47
N ILE A 99 -0.42 -16.65 -9.60
CA ILE A 99 0.21 -15.84 -8.56
C ILE A 99 -0.66 -15.82 -7.29
N LEU A 100 -1.98 -15.54 -7.42
CA LEU A 100 -2.92 -15.51 -6.30
C LEU A 100 -3.03 -16.86 -5.60
N HIS A 101 -3.08 -17.95 -6.36
CA HIS A 101 -3.11 -19.30 -5.81
C HIS A 101 -1.85 -19.60 -4.99
N ARG A 102 -0.65 -19.25 -5.49
CA ARG A 102 0.58 -19.41 -4.71
C ARG A 102 0.60 -18.54 -3.46
N SER A 103 0.19 -17.26 -3.55
CA SER A 103 0.12 -16.36 -2.40
C SER A 103 -0.82 -16.88 -1.31
N SER A 104 -1.98 -17.42 -1.69
CA SER A 104 -2.96 -17.96 -0.73
C SER A 104 -2.40 -19.10 0.13
N ARG A 105 -1.41 -19.85 -0.38
CA ARG A 105 -0.74 -20.93 0.36
C ARG A 105 0.25 -20.43 1.42
N ALA A 106 0.73 -19.20 1.30
CA ALA A 106 1.63 -18.59 2.27
C ALA A 106 0.87 -18.03 3.50
N PHE A 107 -0.34 -17.51 3.32
CA PHE A 107 -1.10 -16.81 4.37
C PHE A 107 -1.33 -17.63 5.65
N PRO A 108 -1.59 -18.94 5.64
CA PRO A 108 -1.74 -19.73 6.87
C PRO A 108 -0.55 -19.65 7.83
N SER A 109 0.67 -19.36 7.33
CA SER A 109 1.86 -19.18 8.18
C SER A 109 1.81 -17.93 9.06
N PHE A 110 0.92 -16.99 8.73
CA PHE A 110 0.70 -15.73 9.45
C PHE A 110 -0.62 -15.73 10.25
N GLN A 111 -1.46 -16.76 10.07
CA GLN A 111 -2.74 -16.89 10.75
C GLN A 111 -2.55 -17.26 12.22
N GLN A 112 -3.51 -16.90 13.07
CA GLN A 112 -3.55 -17.30 14.47
C GLN A 112 -3.62 -18.81 14.65
N LYS A 113 -3.10 -19.29 15.80
CA LYS A 113 -3.07 -20.73 16.15
C LYS A 113 -4.43 -21.39 16.26
N ASP A 114 -5.42 -20.61 16.65
CA ASP A 114 -6.81 -21.05 16.84
C ASP A 114 -7.57 -21.23 15.52
N GLY A 115 -6.94 -20.94 14.37
CA GLY A 115 -7.55 -21.01 13.06
C GLY A 115 -8.55 -19.88 12.77
N LEU A 116 -8.62 -18.87 13.62
CA LEU A 116 -9.45 -17.69 13.38
C LEU A 116 -8.92 -16.90 12.17
N PRO A 117 -9.79 -16.23 11.40
CA PRO A 117 -9.39 -15.49 10.20
C PRO A 117 -8.73 -14.14 10.54
N LEU A 118 -7.73 -14.17 11.41
CA LEU A 118 -6.94 -13.04 11.86
C LEU A 118 -5.47 -13.31 11.54
N TYR A 119 -4.78 -12.31 11.04
CA TYR A 119 -3.42 -12.46 10.54
C TYR A 119 -2.47 -11.45 11.18
N ASN A 120 -1.24 -11.89 11.40
CA ASN A 120 -0.15 -11.10 11.94
C ASN A 120 0.74 -10.58 10.80
N PHE A 121 1.38 -9.46 11.01
CA PHE A 121 2.37 -8.91 10.08
C PHE A 121 3.57 -9.88 9.88
N TRP A 122 4.13 -10.45 10.96
CA TRP A 122 5.18 -11.47 10.91
C TRP A 122 4.64 -12.88 11.15
N PRO A 123 5.35 -13.91 10.65
CA PRO A 123 4.92 -15.28 10.83
C PRO A 123 4.75 -15.65 12.31
N ARG A 124 3.79 -16.47 12.58
CA ARG A 124 3.55 -17.02 13.90
C ARG A 124 4.77 -17.77 14.43
N GLY A 125 5.26 -17.42 15.62
CA GLY A 125 6.48 -18.00 16.22
C GLY A 125 7.78 -17.54 15.55
N GLY A 126 7.69 -16.67 14.54
CA GLY A 126 8.83 -16.02 13.91
C GLY A 126 9.43 -14.89 14.76
N LYS A 127 10.57 -14.41 14.35
CA LYS A 127 11.21 -13.25 14.99
C LYS A 127 10.52 -11.98 14.56
N ILE A 128 10.18 -11.12 15.51
CA ILE A 128 9.76 -9.74 15.24
C ILE A 128 11.01 -8.98 14.81
N MET A 129 10.92 -8.25 13.69
CA MET A 129 12.04 -7.52 13.14
C MET A 129 13.29 -8.42 13.00
N PRO A 130 13.26 -9.47 12.18
CA PRO A 130 14.41 -10.34 11.95
C PRO A 130 15.64 -9.50 11.60
N HIS A 131 16.83 -9.95 11.98
CA HIS A 131 18.10 -9.24 11.81
C HIS A 131 18.27 -7.93 12.61
N SER A 132 17.34 -7.58 13.49
CA SER A 132 17.53 -6.47 14.42
C SER A 132 18.25 -6.93 15.68
N PHE A 133 19.40 -6.31 16.01
CA PHE A 133 20.23 -6.71 17.15
C PHE A 133 19.48 -6.75 18.48
N ILE A 134 18.58 -5.79 18.73
CA ILE A 134 17.83 -5.71 19.99
C ILE A 134 16.45 -6.39 19.85
N ALA A 135 15.71 -6.08 18.78
CA ALA A 135 14.31 -6.51 18.65
C ALA A 135 14.17 -8.03 18.46
N GLN A 136 15.13 -8.71 17.82
CA GLN A 136 15.09 -10.16 17.66
C GLN A 136 15.09 -10.93 18.99
N HIS A 137 15.64 -10.35 20.07
CA HIS A 137 15.65 -10.96 21.41
C HIS A 137 14.38 -10.64 22.23
N MET A 138 13.56 -9.70 21.77
CA MET A 138 12.31 -9.30 22.44
C MET A 138 11.09 -10.10 21.96
N THR A 139 11.26 -11.01 21.02
CA THR A 139 10.21 -11.76 20.31
C THR A 139 9.26 -12.52 21.24
N GLN A 140 9.72 -12.99 22.38
CA GLN A 140 8.87 -13.74 23.32
C GLN A 140 7.97 -12.84 24.19
N LYS A 141 8.33 -11.55 24.36
CA LYS A 141 7.61 -10.59 25.21
C LYS A 141 6.70 -9.64 24.43
N PHE A 142 7.03 -9.37 23.18
CA PHE A 142 6.25 -8.49 22.29
C PHE A 142 5.59 -9.34 21.20
N ASN A 143 4.51 -9.98 21.55
CA ASN A 143 3.62 -10.56 20.57
C ASN A 143 2.88 -9.38 19.90
N ILE A 144 3.39 -8.91 18.76
CA ILE A 144 2.64 -7.97 17.93
C ILE A 144 1.40 -8.72 17.49
N SER A 145 0.30 -8.19 17.89
CA SER A 145 -1.01 -8.73 17.69
C SER A 145 -1.43 -8.66 16.25
N GLU A 146 -2.49 -9.36 15.95
CA GLU A 146 -3.19 -9.35 14.68
C GLU A 146 -3.44 -7.93 14.21
N ASP A 147 -3.13 -7.68 12.97
CA ASP A 147 -3.26 -6.39 12.32
C ASP A 147 -4.52 -6.36 11.45
N ALA A 148 -5.28 -5.27 11.54
CA ALA A 148 -6.50 -5.11 10.76
C ALA A 148 -6.17 -4.95 9.27
N ASP A 149 -5.07 -4.27 8.95
CA ASP A 149 -4.65 -4.00 7.58
C ASP A 149 -4.29 -5.31 6.85
N ASP A 150 -3.38 -6.10 7.43
CA ASP A 150 -3.01 -7.41 6.91
C ASP A 150 -4.23 -8.32 6.78
N THR A 151 -5.08 -8.35 7.81
CA THR A 151 -6.26 -9.20 7.85
C THR A 151 -7.24 -8.86 6.72
N VAL A 152 -7.62 -7.59 6.55
CA VAL A 152 -8.58 -7.21 5.50
C VAL A 152 -8.01 -7.37 4.10
N MET A 153 -6.70 -7.09 3.89
CA MET A 153 -6.04 -7.28 2.60
C MET A 153 -5.99 -8.76 2.20
N ILE A 154 -5.66 -9.65 3.13
CA ILE A 154 -5.68 -11.10 2.90
C ILE A 154 -7.10 -11.56 2.56
N LEU A 155 -8.11 -11.18 3.36
CA LEU A 155 -9.50 -11.58 3.12
C LEU A 155 -10.04 -11.06 1.78
N MET A 156 -9.64 -9.86 1.35
CA MET A 156 -9.99 -9.34 0.03
C MET A 156 -9.24 -10.04 -1.11
N SER A 157 -8.04 -10.54 -0.86
CA SER A 157 -7.27 -11.30 -1.86
C SER A 157 -7.74 -12.74 -2.00
N LEU A 158 -8.40 -13.30 -1.00
CA LEU A 158 -8.94 -14.66 -0.99
C LEU A 158 -10.39 -14.71 -1.50
N GLN A 159 -10.80 -15.87 -2.05
CA GLN A 159 -12.20 -16.25 -2.18
C GLN A 159 -12.66 -16.91 -0.87
N ASN A 160 -12.94 -16.11 0.12
CA ASN A 160 -13.34 -16.55 1.44
C ASN A 160 -14.87 -16.55 1.60
N ASN A 161 -15.36 -17.31 2.60
CA ASN A 161 -16.77 -17.37 2.94
C ASN A 161 -17.19 -16.16 3.81
N ASP A 162 -18.49 -15.91 3.87
CA ASP A 162 -19.05 -14.79 4.63
C ASP A 162 -18.83 -14.91 6.14
N SER A 163 -18.68 -16.14 6.67
CA SER A 163 -18.48 -16.34 8.11
C SER A 163 -17.15 -15.75 8.59
N ALA A 164 -16.09 -15.84 7.78
CA ALA A 164 -14.80 -15.22 8.09
C ALA A 164 -14.90 -13.69 8.07
N ASN A 165 -15.61 -13.13 7.08
CA ASN A 165 -15.83 -11.68 6.98
C ASN A 165 -16.62 -11.14 8.18
N LEU A 166 -17.70 -11.81 8.54
CA LEU A 166 -18.54 -11.45 9.70
C LEU A 166 -17.77 -11.56 11.02
N TYR A 167 -16.94 -12.60 11.19
CA TYR A 167 -16.08 -12.72 12.36
C TYR A 167 -15.14 -11.53 12.49
N VAL A 168 -14.46 -11.13 11.40
CA VAL A 168 -13.53 -9.99 11.41
C VAL A 168 -14.28 -8.69 11.67
N LYS A 169 -15.47 -8.48 11.08
CA LYS A 169 -16.32 -7.33 11.39
C LYS A 169 -16.63 -7.25 12.88
N LYS A 170 -17.12 -8.35 13.49
CA LYS A 170 -17.42 -8.40 14.92
C LYS A 170 -16.20 -8.05 15.76
N ARG A 171 -15.02 -8.58 15.41
CA ARG A 171 -13.78 -8.28 16.11
C ARG A 171 -13.39 -6.80 15.99
N LEU A 172 -13.53 -6.19 14.81
CA LEU A 172 -13.30 -4.76 14.59
C LEU A 172 -14.24 -3.90 15.44
N MET A 173 -15.52 -4.27 15.56
CA MET A 173 -16.50 -3.56 16.41
C MET A 173 -16.13 -3.67 17.89
N GLU A 174 -15.79 -4.86 18.38
CA GLU A 174 -15.37 -5.09 19.77
C GLU A 174 -14.15 -4.24 20.15
N LEU A 175 -13.23 -4.07 19.21
CA LEU A 175 -11.95 -3.39 19.39
C LEU A 175 -11.93 -1.97 18.82
N SER A 176 -13.06 -1.41 18.42
CA SER A 176 -13.20 -0.01 18.04
C SER A 176 -12.89 0.91 19.23
N ASN A 177 -12.64 2.19 18.96
CA ASN A 177 -12.46 3.17 20.02
C ASN A 177 -13.75 3.31 20.86
N GLY A 178 -13.67 3.04 22.15
CA GLY A 178 -14.84 2.96 23.02
C GLY A 178 -15.68 1.69 22.87
N GLY A 179 -15.20 0.71 22.11
CA GLY A 179 -15.78 -0.64 22.05
C GLY A 179 -15.62 -1.40 23.36
N SER A 180 -16.35 -2.52 23.49
CA SER A 180 -16.44 -3.29 24.75
C SER A 180 -15.09 -3.80 25.29
N ALA A 181 -14.10 -3.98 24.42
CA ALA A 181 -12.80 -4.55 24.77
C ALA A 181 -11.63 -3.56 24.68
N ARG A 182 -11.88 -2.27 24.42
CA ARG A 182 -10.83 -1.26 24.24
C ARG A 182 -10.99 -0.05 25.16
N LYS A 183 -9.83 0.47 25.60
CA LYS A 183 -9.75 1.79 26.23
C LYS A 183 -9.82 2.88 25.16
N ASN A 184 -10.38 4.05 25.52
CA ASN A 184 -10.43 5.19 24.63
C ASN A 184 -9.02 5.62 24.19
N ILE A 185 -8.92 6.02 22.93
CA ILE A 185 -7.68 6.47 22.32
C ILE A 185 -7.13 7.71 23.03
N LYS A 186 -5.82 7.74 23.23
CA LYS A 186 -5.08 8.87 23.80
C LYS A 186 -4.04 9.44 22.85
N SER A 187 -3.67 8.71 21.80
CA SER A 187 -2.57 9.00 20.89
C SER A 187 -2.94 9.87 19.68
N THR A 188 -4.15 10.46 19.65
CA THR A 188 -4.62 11.34 18.57
C THR A 188 -5.00 12.72 19.07
N PHE A 189 -5.37 13.64 18.17
CA PHE A 189 -5.87 14.97 18.50
C PHE A 189 -7.09 14.88 19.42
N LYS A 190 -7.18 15.78 20.42
CA LYS A 190 -8.23 15.75 21.46
C LYS A 190 -9.64 15.67 20.85
N ARG A 191 -9.92 16.45 19.78
CA ARG A 191 -11.22 16.49 19.12
C ARG A 191 -11.59 15.20 18.38
N LEU A 192 -10.59 14.40 17.96
CA LEU A 192 -10.81 13.13 17.24
C LEU A 192 -11.00 11.94 18.19
N ARG A 193 -10.84 12.10 19.49
CA ARG A 193 -10.89 10.98 20.46
C ARG A 193 -12.29 10.45 20.71
N ASN A 194 -13.32 11.21 20.36
CA ASN A 194 -14.71 10.83 20.63
C ASN A 194 -15.36 10.00 19.49
N TYR A 195 -14.67 9.83 18.37
CA TYR A 195 -15.16 8.95 17.32
C TYR A 195 -15.01 7.47 17.73
N ASN A 196 -16.11 6.72 17.72
CA ASN A 196 -16.11 5.27 17.98
C ASN A 196 -15.65 4.49 16.72
N ALA A 197 -14.59 4.95 16.09
CA ALA A 197 -14.09 4.42 14.83
C ALA A 197 -13.23 3.18 15.02
N TYR A 198 -13.03 2.42 13.94
CA TYR A 198 -12.18 1.25 13.91
C TYR A 198 -10.72 1.59 14.20
N THR A 199 -10.01 0.63 14.80
CA THR A 199 -8.60 0.75 15.19
C THR A 199 -7.73 -0.23 14.42
N THR A 200 -6.42 0.00 14.40
CA THR A 200 -5.46 -0.78 13.60
C THR A 200 -5.29 -2.22 14.09
N TYR A 201 -5.33 -2.46 15.41
CA TYR A 201 -4.99 -3.78 15.95
C TYR A 201 -6.21 -4.58 16.39
N LEU A 202 -6.22 -5.88 16.07
CA LEU A 202 -7.27 -6.82 16.39
C LEU A 202 -7.00 -7.67 17.65
N GLY A 203 -5.84 -7.47 18.30
CA GLY A 203 -5.50 -8.15 19.56
C GLY A 203 -5.81 -7.32 20.78
N TYR A 204 -6.26 -7.97 21.84
CA TYR A 204 -6.74 -7.31 23.09
C TYR A 204 -5.67 -6.54 23.87
N LYS A 205 -4.39 -6.91 23.72
CA LYS A 205 -3.29 -6.31 24.49
C LYS A 205 -2.72 -5.04 23.85
N MET A 206 -3.13 -4.74 22.62
CA MET A 206 -2.62 -3.57 21.90
C MET A 206 -3.35 -2.29 22.32
N GLN A 207 -2.66 -1.16 22.18
CA GLN A 207 -3.27 0.15 22.44
C GLN A 207 -4.31 0.50 21.39
N THR A 208 -5.26 1.34 21.77
CA THR A 208 -6.22 1.93 20.84
C THR A 208 -5.53 3.03 20.03
N ASP A 209 -5.69 2.98 18.72
CA ASP A 209 -5.10 3.95 17.80
C ASP A 209 -5.94 4.14 16.55
N PHE A 210 -5.69 5.23 15.86
CA PHE A 210 -6.22 5.49 14.53
C PHE A 210 -5.07 5.61 13.54
N ASP A 211 -5.17 4.89 12.43
CA ASP A 211 -4.35 5.10 11.25
C ASP A 211 -5.26 5.35 10.05
N PHE A 212 -5.09 6.51 9.41
CA PHE A 212 -5.93 6.97 8.31
C PHE A 212 -5.98 5.98 7.14
N ALA A 213 -4.82 5.45 6.72
CA ALA A 213 -4.77 4.54 5.59
C ALA A 213 -5.37 3.17 5.94
N VAL A 214 -5.09 2.65 7.15
CA VAL A 214 -5.71 1.42 7.64
C VAL A 214 -7.23 1.55 7.71
N GLN A 215 -7.76 2.70 8.19
CA GLN A 215 -9.19 2.96 8.21
C GLN A 215 -9.81 3.01 6.82
N CYS A 216 -9.11 3.59 5.82
CA CYS A 216 -9.54 3.50 4.42
C CYS A 216 -9.61 2.05 3.93
N ASN A 217 -8.65 1.21 4.29
CA ASN A 217 -8.62 -0.21 3.90
C ASN A 217 -9.71 -1.02 4.60
N ILE A 218 -9.97 -0.79 5.89
CA ILE A 218 -11.08 -1.39 6.62
C ILE A 218 -12.41 -1.00 5.98
N MET A 219 -12.63 0.28 5.69
CA MET A 219 -13.88 0.72 5.07
C MET A 219 -14.05 0.20 3.65
N TYR A 220 -12.95 0.09 2.86
CA TYR A 220 -12.99 -0.60 1.57
C TYR A 220 -13.50 -2.03 1.73
N PHE A 221 -12.95 -2.81 2.67
CA PHE A 221 -13.39 -4.17 2.97
C PHE A 221 -14.87 -4.22 3.38
N MET A 222 -15.33 -3.29 4.24
CA MET A 222 -16.73 -3.25 4.68
C MET A 222 -17.70 -2.98 3.52
N TYR A 223 -17.38 -2.06 2.64
CA TYR A 223 -18.18 -1.76 1.45
C TYR A 223 -18.15 -2.93 0.46
N GLU A 224 -16.97 -3.47 0.14
CA GLU A 224 -16.79 -4.58 -0.80
C GLU A 224 -17.58 -5.82 -0.38
N LYS A 225 -17.61 -6.12 0.91
CA LYS A 225 -18.37 -7.23 1.47
C LYS A 225 -19.83 -6.88 1.84
N LYS A 226 -20.30 -5.67 1.47
CA LYS A 226 -21.67 -5.19 1.74
C LYS A 226 -22.06 -5.25 3.22
N MET A 227 -21.11 -4.97 4.10
CA MET A 227 -21.29 -5.06 5.55
C MET A 227 -21.44 -3.70 6.24
N VAL A 228 -21.55 -2.60 5.51
CA VAL A 228 -21.71 -1.24 6.09
C VAL A 228 -23.11 -1.09 6.68
N ASN A 229 -23.25 -1.29 7.99
CA ASN A 229 -24.55 -1.27 8.69
C ASN A 229 -24.44 -0.99 10.20
N SER A 230 -23.29 -0.56 10.70
CA SER A 230 -23.05 -0.32 12.14
C SER A 230 -22.71 1.14 12.42
N LYS A 231 -22.82 1.54 13.70
CA LYS A 231 -22.41 2.88 14.16
C LYS A 231 -20.91 3.08 14.05
N GLU A 232 -20.12 2.02 14.14
CA GLU A 232 -18.67 2.06 13.99
C GLU A 232 -18.27 2.32 12.53
N ASP A 233 -19.02 1.78 11.55
CA ASP A 233 -18.82 2.10 10.13
C ASP A 233 -19.05 3.60 9.90
N THR A 234 -20.18 4.13 10.38
CA THR A 234 -20.49 5.56 10.28
C THR A 234 -19.44 6.41 10.96
N ALA A 235 -19.07 6.07 12.21
CA ALA A 235 -18.06 6.82 12.96
C ALA A 235 -16.68 6.81 12.29
N THR A 236 -16.35 5.73 11.58
CA THR A 236 -15.06 5.64 10.84
C THR A 236 -15.09 6.53 9.59
N ILE A 237 -16.19 6.56 8.85
CA ILE A 237 -16.35 7.49 7.70
C ILE A 237 -16.37 8.94 8.18
N ASP A 238 -17.04 9.26 9.28
CA ASP A 238 -17.08 10.61 9.85
C ASP A 238 -15.68 11.06 10.30
N LEU A 239 -14.92 10.18 10.94
CA LEU A 239 -13.53 10.45 11.32
C LEU A 239 -12.64 10.72 10.10
N LEU A 240 -12.72 9.88 9.06
CA LEU A 240 -11.99 10.08 7.81
C LEU A 240 -12.38 11.39 7.16
N THR A 241 -13.68 11.71 7.11
CA THR A 241 -14.22 12.96 6.56
C THR A 241 -13.69 14.19 7.31
N GLU A 242 -13.65 14.15 8.64
CA GLU A 242 -13.09 15.24 9.44
C GLU A 242 -11.58 15.43 9.20
N MET A 243 -10.84 14.32 9.09
CA MET A 243 -9.40 14.37 8.75
C MET A 243 -9.17 14.93 7.33
N VAL A 244 -10.04 14.61 6.38
CA VAL A 244 -10.00 15.12 5.00
C VAL A 244 -10.35 16.60 4.95
N LYS A 245 -11.44 17.01 5.58
CA LYS A 245 -11.91 18.41 5.68
C LYS A 245 -10.81 19.32 6.22
N GLU A 246 -10.10 18.90 7.25
CA GLU A 246 -8.98 19.64 7.81
C GLU A 246 -7.68 19.49 7.02
N ARG A 247 -7.65 18.66 5.99
CA ARG A 247 -6.46 18.33 5.20
C ARG A 247 -5.30 17.81 6.08
N LEU A 248 -5.61 17.00 7.08
CA LEU A 248 -4.59 16.45 7.98
C LEU A 248 -3.61 15.51 7.23
N TYR A 249 -4.05 14.88 6.16
CA TYR A 249 -3.20 14.10 5.26
C TYR A 249 -2.07 14.91 4.62
N MET A 250 -2.26 16.25 4.45
CA MET A 250 -1.20 17.17 4.01
C MET A 250 -0.42 17.76 5.18
N LYS A 251 -1.14 18.23 6.22
CA LYS A 251 -0.55 19.01 7.32
C LYS A 251 0.17 18.15 8.35
N ARG A 252 -0.31 16.93 8.61
CA ARG A 252 0.17 16.04 9.69
C ARG A 252 0.15 14.57 9.29
N PRO A 253 0.65 14.18 8.09
CA PRO A 253 0.52 12.83 7.57
C PRO A 253 1.08 11.78 8.54
N LYS A 254 2.31 11.95 9.02
CA LYS A 254 2.96 11.03 9.97
C LYS A 254 2.24 10.89 11.31
N PHE A 255 1.44 11.89 11.69
CA PHE A 255 0.70 11.88 12.96
C PHE A 255 -0.61 11.09 12.85
N ILE A 256 -1.33 11.22 11.73
CA ILE A 256 -2.61 10.53 11.51
C ILE A 256 -2.44 9.15 10.89
N SER A 257 -1.28 8.87 10.29
CA SER A 257 -0.95 7.56 9.71
C SER A 257 0.56 7.29 9.87
N PRO A 258 0.97 6.70 10.99
CA PRO A 258 2.38 6.43 11.24
C PRO A 258 2.96 5.33 10.34
N TYR A 259 2.10 4.47 9.77
CA TYR A 259 2.54 3.39 8.86
C TYR A 259 2.64 3.83 7.40
N TYR A 260 1.90 4.89 7.00
CA TYR A 260 1.85 5.40 5.63
C TYR A 260 2.14 6.91 5.59
N GLY A 261 3.13 7.36 6.33
CA GLY A 261 3.38 8.76 6.66
C GLY A 261 3.69 9.74 5.52
N TYR A 262 3.39 9.39 4.25
CA TYR A 262 3.48 10.30 3.11
C TYR A 262 2.08 10.72 2.63
N PRO A 263 1.85 12.01 2.32
CA PRO A 263 0.58 12.47 1.78
C PRO A 263 0.12 11.70 0.54
N SER A 264 1.04 11.36 -0.35
CA SER A 264 0.79 10.57 -1.56
C SER A 264 0.19 9.20 -1.25
N LEU A 265 0.67 8.53 -0.20
CA LEU A 265 0.15 7.22 0.22
C LEU A 265 -1.23 7.33 0.87
N LEU A 266 -1.44 8.33 1.72
CA LEU A 266 -2.76 8.53 2.33
C LEU A 266 -3.82 8.79 1.27
N LEU A 267 -3.51 9.62 0.28
CA LEU A 267 -4.41 9.90 -0.83
C LEU A 267 -4.58 8.68 -1.74
N TYR A 268 -3.57 7.82 -1.90
CA TYR A 268 -3.70 6.57 -2.64
C TYR A 268 -4.74 5.63 -2.01
N HIS A 269 -4.72 5.42 -0.70
CA HIS A 269 -5.71 4.61 0.01
C HIS A 269 -7.09 5.25 0.00
N LEU A 270 -7.17 6.56 0.22
CA LEU A 270 -8.43 7.31 0.19
C LEU A 270 -9.09 7.25 -1.20
N THR A 271 -8.35 7.54 -2.27
CA THR A 271 -8.90 7.53 -3.63
C THR A 271 -9.30 6.14 -4.09
N ARG A 272 -8.62 5.09 -3.60
CA ARG A 272 -9.03 3.70 -3.84
C ARG A 272 -10.41 3.42 -3.23
N LEU A 273 -10.64 3.84 -1.99
CA LEU A 273 -11.95 3.74 -1.33
C LEU A 273 -13.01 4.56 -2.07
N MET A 274 -12.71 5.82 -2.40
CA MET A 274 -13.65 6.72 -3.07
C MET A 274 -14.04 6.20 -4.46
N SER A 275 -13.09 5.80 -5.28
CA SER A 275 -13.37 5.37 -6.66
C SER A 275 -14.13 4.06 -6.77
N ALA A 276 -14.00 3.17 -5.78
CA ALA A 276 -14.67 1.88 -5.79
C ALA A 276 -16.08 1.93 -5.18
N HIS A 277 -16.30 2.77 -4.16
CA HIS A 277 -17.50 2.69 -3.33
C HIS A 277 -18.23 4.02 -3.13
N HIS A 278 -17.67 5.13 -3.57
CA HIS A 278 -18.28 6.47 -3.58
C HIS A 278 -18.94 6.88 -2.25
N PRO A 279 -18.24 6.84 -1.07
CA PRO A 279 -18.83 7.27 0.18
C PRO A 279 -19.23 8.76 0.10
N ALA A 280 -20.53 9.06 0.19
CA ALA A 280 -21.07 10.39 -0.09
C ALA A 280 -20.39 11.54 0.69
N ALA A 281 -20.05 11.31 1.97
CA ALA A 281 -19.38 12.29 2.79
C ALA A 281 -17.98 12.64 2.28
N LEU A 282 -17.23 11.68 1.73
CA LEU A 282 -15.90 11.88 1.16
C LEU A 282 -15.96 12.51 -0.23
N GLU A 283 -16.98 12.21 -1.03
CA GLU A 283 -17.18 12.80 -2.37
C GLU A 283 -17.30 14.34 -2.34
N LEU A 284 -17.84 14.92 -1.25
CA LEU A 284 -17.91 16.36 -1.04
C LEU A 284 -16.54 17.06 -1.08
N HIS A 285 -15.47 16.31 -0.85
CA HIS A 285 -14.09 16.83 -0.82
C HIS A 285 -13.28 16.51 -2.08
N LYS A 286 -13.88 15.87 -3.09
CA LYS A 286 -13.21 15.38 -4.30
C LYS A 286 -12.36 16.45 -4.98
N THR A 287 -12.90 17.63 -5.22
CA THR A 287 -12.17 18.75 -5.86
C THR A 287 -10.93 19.17 -5.08
N THR A 288 -11.05 19.27 -3.75
CA THR A 288 -9.91 19.61 -2.89
C THR A 288 -8.82 18.53 -2.96
N ILE A 289 -9.22 17.26 -2.97
CA ILE A 289 -8.29 16.12 -3.08
C ILE A 289 -7.56 16.14 -4.43
N ILE A 290 -8.27 16.39 -5.54
CA ILE A 290 -7.67 16.52 -6.88
C ILE A 290 -6.61 17.63 -6.90
N ASN A 291 -6.95 18.81 -6.38
CA ASN A 291 -6.00 19.93 -6.32
C ASN A 291 -4.76 19.59 -5.49
N ASP A 292 -4.92 18.88 -4.37
CA ASP A 292 -3.80 18.45 -3.53
C ASP A 292 -2.94 17.38 -4.24
N LEU A 293 -3.56 16.48 -4.98
CA LEU A 293 -2.84 15.47 -5.80
C LEU A 293 -1.99 16.14 -6.87
N HIS A 294 -2.52 17.11 -7.61
CA HIS A 294 -1.75 17.89 -8.58
C HIS A 294 -0.58 18.63 -7.94
N ALA A 295 -0.81 19.26 -6.78
CA ALA A 295 0.25 19.97 -6.04
C ALA A 295 1.36 19.04 -5.54
N LEU A 296 1.02 17.80 -5.16
CA LEU A 296 1.98 16.77 -4.77
C LEU A 296 2.73 16.24 -6.01
N TYR A 297 2.02 15.96 -7.11
CA TYR A 297 2.60 15.45 -8.34
C TYR A 297 3.67 16.40 -8.90
N ALA A 298 3.38 17.70 -8.91
CA ALA A 298 4.35 18.73 -9.35
C ALA A 298 5.64 18.76 -8.51
N LYS A 299 5.62 18.25 -7.27
CA LYS A 299 6.75 18.22 -6.34
C LYS A 299 7.41 16.85 -6.20
N ALA A 300 6.75 15.81 -6.69
CA ALA A 300 7.21 14.44 -6.55
C ALA A 300 8.55 14.23 -7.28
N LYS A 301 9.51 13.65 -6.58
CA LYS A 301 10.87 13.42 -7.10
C LYS A 301 11.10 11.97 -7.53
N TYR A 302 10.38 11.04 -6.93
CA TYR A 302 10.60 9.62 -7.11
C TYR A 302 9.58 9.03 -8.10
N PRO A 303 10.02 8.23 -9.09
CA PRO A 303 9.13 7.64 -10.09
C PRO A 303 7.95 6.86 -9.47
N LEU A 304 8.21 6.08 -8.43
CA LEU A 304 7.15 5.32 -7.75
C LEU A 304 6.11 6.25 -7.09
N GLU A 305 6.53 7.33 -6.45
CA GLU A 305 5.61 8.32 -5.87
C GLU A 305 4.76 8.98 -6.95
N LYS A 306 5.37 9.37 -8.09
CA LYS A 306 4.62 9.91 -9.24
C LYS A 306 3.60 8.92 -9.76
N THR A 307 3.96 7.64 -9.92
CA THR A 307 3.07 6.57 -10.35
C THR A 307 1.86 6.42 -9.42
N ILE A 308 2.08 6.46 -8.11
CA ILE A 308 1.03 6.40 -7.09
C ILE A 308 0.09 7.61 -7.20
N LEU A 309 0.63 8.81 -7.39
CA LEU A 309 -0.15 10.04 -7.55
C LEU A 309 -0.94 10.05 -8.86
N GLN A 310 -0.35 9.58 -9.96
CA GLN A 310 -1.04 9.42 -11.25
C GLN A 310 -2.22 8.43 -11.12
N THR A 311 -2.01 7.28 -10.46
CA THR A 311 -3.07 6.30 -10.19
C THR A 311 -4.19 6.93 -9.37
N SER A 312 -3.86 7.72 -8.36
CA SER A 312 -4.83 8.44 -7.52
C SER A 312 -5.64 9.47 -8.31
N LEU A 313 -4.99 10.22 -9.20
CA LEU A 313 -5.65 11.17 -10.11
C LEU A 313 -6.62 10.45 -11.07
N MET A 314 -6.18 9.35 -11.70
CA MET A 314 -7.02 8.55 -12.60
C MET A 314 -8.26 7.99 -11.89
N ARG A 315 -8.15 7.56 -10.64
CA ARG A 315 -9.29 7.11 -9.84
C ARG A 315 -10.35 8.18 -9.60
N LEU A 316 -9.96 9.43 -9.63
CA LEU A 316 -10.88 10.58 -9.50
C LEU A 316 -11.33 11.16 -10.84
N GLY A 317 -10.97 10.53 -11.97
CA GLY A 317 -11.42 10.92 -13.31
C GLY A 317 -10.47 11.86 -14.05
N GLU A 318 -9.27 12.11 -13.51
CA GLU A 318 -8.24 12.91 -14.18
C GLU A 318 -7.41 12.06 -15.16
N SER A 319 -6.78 12.72 -16.14
CA SER A 319 -5.93 12.07 -17.14
C SER A 319 -4.48 12.59 -17.06
N PRO A 320 -3.71 12.15 -16.06
CA PRO A 320 -2.32 12.61 -15.91
C PRO A 320 -1.42 12.09 -17.03
N GLU A 321 -0.23 12.71 -17.18
CA GLU A 321 0.78 12.28 -18.13
C GLU A 321 1.19 10.81 -17.97
N LEU A 322 1.67 10.20 -19.07
CA LEU A 322 2.22 8.83 -19.03
C LEU A 322 3.54 8.81 -18.27
N PRO A 323 3.81 7.72 -17.50
CA PRO A 323 5.16 7.47 -17.02
C PRO A 323 6.13 7.41 -18.22
N THR A 324 7.26 8.07 -18.08
CA THR A 324 8.32 7.99 -19.09
C THR A 324 8.96 6.60 -19.08
N GLU A 325 9.56 6.21 -20.19
CA GLU A 325 10.29 4.94 -20.27
C GLU A 325 11.37 4.85 -19.20
N ARG A 326 12.06 5.94 -18.92
CA ARG A 326 13.04 6.02 -17.82
C ARG A 326 12.42 5.73 -16.46
N GLU A 327 11.26 6.31 -16.14
CA GLU A 327 10.56 6.07 -14.87
C GLU A 327 10.12 4.61 -14.75
N ILE A 328 9.64 4.00 -15.85
CA ILE A 328 9.30 2.58 -15.92
C ILE A 328 10.52 1.71 -15.63
N GLN A 329 11.67 2.00 -16.25
CA GLN A 329 12.90 1.24 -16.03
C GLN A 329 13.44 1.44 -14.60
N GLU A 330 13.38 2.66 -14.07
CA GLU A 330 13.76 2.93 -12.68
C GLU A 330 12.95 2.09 -11.68
N ILE A 331 11.63 1.97 -11.86
CA ILE A 331 10.78 1.14 -10.98
C ILE A 331 11.08 -0.35 -11.14
N ARG A 332 11.39 -0.81 -12.37
CA ARG A 332 11.63 -2.23 -12.63
C ARG A 332 12.99 -2.74 -12.15
N TYR A 333 14.03 -1.92 -12.24
CA TYR A 333 15.41 -2.41 -12.16
C TYR A 333 16.29 -1.69 -11.13
N ILE A 334 15.87 -0.53 -10.59
CA ILE A 334 16.75 0.19 -9.66
C ILE A 334 16.51 -0.29 -8.25
N ASP A 335 17.55 -0.89 -7.70
CA ASP A 335 17.63 -1.43 -6.35
C ASP A 335 17.68 -0.36 -5.24
N GLN A 336 17.52 0.91 -5.61
CA GLN A 336 17.58 2.04 -4.68
C GLN A 336 16.19 2.52 -4.32
N HIS A 337 15.61 1.89 -3.31
CA HIS A 337 14.30 2.27 -2.78
C HIS A 337 14.36 3.62 -2.06
N LYS A 338 14.17 4.69 -2.82
CA LYS A 338 14.18 6.07 -2.32
C LYS A 338 12.84 6.51 -1.75
N PHE A 339 11.78 5.76 -2.03
CA PHE A 339 10.43 5.98 -1.54
C PHE A 339 9.88 4.69 -0.95
N SER A 340 9.44 4.73 0.31
CA SER A 340 8.95 3.56 1.03
C SER A 340 7.43 3.59 1.12
N PHE A 341 6.78 2.53 0.65
CA PHE A 341 5.32 2.41 0.71
C PHE A 341 4.82 2.16 2.14
N PHE A 342 5.58 1.44 2.96
CA PHE A 342 5.21 1.12 4.34
C PHE A 342 6.34 1.46 5.30
N GLN A 343 5.98 1.93 6.50
CA GLN A 343 6.95 2.38 7.50
C GLN A 343 6.53 1.89 8.89
N ALA A 344 7.49 1.72 9.79
CA ALA A 344 7.19 1.55 11.21
C ALA A 344 7.89 2.66 12.01
N ARG A 345 7.11 3.39 12.79
CA ARG A 345 7.59 4.49 13.62
C ARG A 345 7.37 4.19 15.10
N PRO A 346 8.43 4.00 15.90
CA PRO A 346 8.31 3.80 17.35
C PRO A 346 7.57 4.94 18.07
N ALA A 347 7.61 6.17 17.51
CA ALA A 347 6.84 7.31 17.98
C ALA A 347 5.34 7.03 18.13
N TYR A 348 4.81 6.09 17.39
CA TYR A 348 3.41 5.68 17.44
C TYR A 348 2.95 5.24 18.85
N TRP A 349 3.83 4.61 19.60
CA TRP A 349 3.55 4.06 20.94
C TRP A 349 3.67 5.11 22.06
N CYS A 350 4.03 6.34 21.70
CA CYS A 350 4.22 7.44 22.63
C CYS A 350 2.91 8.23 22.88
N ARG A 351 2.86 8.93 24.01
CA ARG A 351 1.81 9.92 24.29
C ARG A 351 1.89 11.07 23.27
N PRO A 352 0.79 11.82 23.02
CA PRO A 352 0.70 12.80 21.92
C PRO A 352 1.86 13.81 21.84
N LEU A 353 2.31 14.34 22.98
CA LEU A 353 3.44 15.28 23.01
C LEU A 353 4.75 14.60 22.56
N MET A 354 5.07 13.45 23.14
CA MET A 354 6.25 12.66 22.77
C MET A 354 6.13 12.13 21.35
N LYS A 355 4.94 11.71 20.93
CA LYS A 355 4.66 11.30 19.54
C LYS A 355 5.04 12.43 18.57
N SER A 356 4.60 13.66 18.82
CA SER A 356 4.92 14.80 17.94
C SER A 356 6.43 15.07 17.83
N ILE A 357 7.19 14.86 18.88
CA ILE A 357 8.66 15.01 18.88
C ILE A 357 9.31 13.84 18.10
N PHE A 358 9.02 12.60 18.47
CA PHE A 358 9.67 11.43 17.89
C PHE A 358 9.30 11.16 16.42
N LEU A 359 8.15 11.67 15.94
CA LEU A 359 7.77 11.58 14.52
C LEU A 359 8.77 12.29 13.58
N HIS A 360 9.57 13.21 14.09
CA HIS A 360 10.58 13.93 13.32
C HIS A 360 11.99 13.28 13.41
N VAL A 361 12.13 12.24 14.21
CA VAL A 361 13.41 11.53 14.40
C VAL A 361 13.49 10.38 13.39
N GLU A 362 13.99 10.66 12.20
CA GLU A 362 13.98 9.70 11.08
C GLU A 362 14.87 8.46 11.34
N TRP A 363 15.99 8.58 12.06
CA TRP A 363 16.93 7.49 12.29
C TRP A 363 16.39 6.33 13.15
N VAL A 364 15.27 6.53 13.87
CA VAL A 364 14.58 5.46 14.62
C VAL A 364 13.47 4.79 13.80
N ASN A 365 13.18 5.29 12.60
CA ASN A 365 12.12 4.76 11.77
C ASN A 365 12.63 3.62 10.90
N TYR A 366 11.77 2.66 10.64
CA TYR A 366 12.01 1.59 9.69
C TYR A 366 11.19 1.80 8.44
N HIS A 367 11.82 1.55 7.30
CA HIS A 367 11.22 1.63 5.98
C HIS A 367 11.16 0.23 5.39
N PHE A 368 9.99 -0.16 4.90
CA PHE A 368 9.77 -1.47 4.31
C PHE A 368 9.56 -1.33 2.81
N PHE A 369 10.10 -2.29 2.07
CA PHE A 369 10.13 -2.28 0.61
C PHE A 369 9.83 -3.64 0.04
N SER A 370 9.26 -3.67 -1.15
CA SER A 370 9.13 -4.86 -1.97
C SER A 370 9.23 -4.48 -3.45
N PRO A 371 10.31 -4.87 -4.13
CA PRO A 371 10.47 -4.58 -5.56
C PRO A 371 9.30 -5.10 -6.40
N THR A 372 8.78 -6.26 -6.01
CA THR A 372 7.61 -6.84 -6.69
C THR A 372 6.35 -6.01 -6.49
N HIS A 373 6.13 -5.46 -5.29
CA HIS A 373 5.00 -4.58 -5.03
C HIS A 373 5.10 -3.26 -5.82
N ASP A 374 6.31 -2.72 -5.98
CA ASP A 374 6.55 -1.53 -6.79
C ASP A 374 6.18 -1.78 -8.27
N LYS A 375 6.51 -2.96 -8.80
CA LYS A 375 6.07 -3.41 -10.15
C LYS A 375 4.55 -3.56 -10.24
N ILE A 376 3.89 -4.05 -9.17
CA ILE A 376 2.42 -4.18 -9.12
C ILE A 376 1.76 -2.79 -9.14
N LEU A 377 2.29 -1.79 -8.44
CA LEU A 377 1.78 -0.41 -8.49
C LEU A 377 1.93 0.21 -9.89
N LEU A 378 3.04 -0.06 -10.57
CA LEU A 378 3.23 0.34 -11.96
C LEU A 378 2.26 -0.37 -12.90
N LEU A 379 2.06 -1.68 -12.73
CA LEU A 379 1.09 -2.47 -13.47
C LEU A 379 -0.34 -1.91 -13.29
N GLU A 380 -0.72 -1.54 -12.07
CA GLU A 380 -2.00 -0.90 -11.76
C GLU A 380 -2.17 0.40 -12.55
N ASN A 381 -1.17 1.28 -12.51
CA ASN A 381 -1.18 2.54 -13.24
C ASN A 381 -1.41 2.33 -14.74
N LEU A 382 -0.61 1.47 -15.38
CA LEU A 382 -0.66 1.22 -16.81
C LEU A 382 -1.98 0.55 -17.24
N THR A 383 -2.50 -0.36 -16.43
CA THR A 383 -3.77 -1.05 -16.70
C THR A 383 -4.95 -0.10 -16.61
N MET A 384 -5.01 0.74 -15.59
CA MET A 384 -6.05 1.77 -15.45
C MET A 384 -6.06 2.73 -16.65
N ARG A 385 -4.90 3.19 -17.04
CA ARG A 385 -4.73 4.10 -18.19
C ARG A 385 -5.23 3.50 -19.50
N LYS A 386 -4.89 2.23 -19.74
CA LYS A 386 -5.36 1.50 -20.93
C LYS A 386 -6.90 1.46 -20.97
N ASN A 387 -7.54 1.28 -19.84
CA ASN A 387 -9.00 1.20 -19.76
C ASN A 387 -9.67 2.58 -19.96
N ILE A 388 -9.11 3.65 -19.42
CA ILE A 388 -9.59 5.02 -19.68
C ILE A 388 -9.51 5.34 -21.18
N ASN A 389 -8.39 5.05 -21.82
CA ASN A 389 -8.21 5.31 -23.26
C ASN A 389 -9.19 4.51 -24.12
N ARG A 390 -9.51 3.27 -23.74
CA ARG A 390 -10.53 2.46 -24.42
C ARG A 390 -11.92 3.06 -24.29
N SER A 391 -12.33 3.52 -23.12
CA SER A 391 -13.63 4.15 -22.92
C SER A 391 -13.81 5.44 -23.75
N VAL A 392 -12.74 6.21 -23.93
CA VAL A 392 -12.75 7.45 -24.75
C VAL A 392 -12.80 7.14 -26.26
N SER A 393 -12.23 6.01 -26.71
CA SER A 393 -12.23 5.66 -28.16
C SER A 393 -13.54 5.07 -28.66
N TYR A 394 -14.52 4.80 -27.81
CA TYR A 394 -15.86 4.31 -28.17
C TYR A 394 -16.96 5.41 -28.14
N HIS A 395 -16.58 6.65 -27.86
CA HIS A 395 -17.44 7.84 -27.96
C HIS A 395 -16.95 8.78 -29.06
#